data_2b75cec2fdca693a51c4bf7aac21053f
#
_entry.id   2b75cec2fdca693a51c4bf7aac21053f
#
_cell.length_a   1.000
_cell.length_b   1.000
_cell.length_c   1.000
_cell.angle_alpha   90.00
_cell.angle_beta   90.00
_cell.angle_gamma   90.00
#
_symmetry.space_group_name_H-M   'P 1'
#
loop_
_entity.id
_entity.type
_entity.pdbx_description
1 polymer ?
#
loop_
_entity_poly.entity_id
_entity_poly.type
_entity_poly.pdbx_seq_one_letter_code
_entity_poly.pdbx_strand_id
1 'polypeptide(L)'
;MAIFTYTALDAEGNERQGTIDAVNMDIAIAALQRRGLVISGIDPAEKPTMFSARLSFFDRVTNADVVMLSRQITTLFEAQVSALRAFRLLAAEARTPALGEKLTAIGNDLQSGSTISAALARHPDVFSAFYVNMVRAGEETGKLDETFSFLADYLDRNFELTQKARNALVYPAFIMMTFVVVMVLMMTLVIPQLAGMLEEVGQSLPLYTRVVIGLSEFMTRYIFLMLALLVAGGIFLYRFSRTAHGREMLSRARLETPAIGGIYRKIYLSRIADNLSTMLRSGIQVLRGLEITGLVVGDAVYEKVLSDSAADVKGGMPLSEALRKHPEIPGIVVAMVKIGEETGNMSSILETMARFYRREVNNAVDTLVGLIEPLMIVVLALGVAVLLASVLLPIYNIASSF
;
A
#
# COMPACT_ATOMS: atom_id res chain seq x y z
N MET A 1 -27.80 12.36 -22.53
CA MET A 1 -27.41 12.91 -23.84
C MET A 1 -26.27 13.88 -23.53
N ALA A 2 -25.17 13.76 -24.25
CA ALA A 2 -24.03 14.65 -24.07
C ALA A 2 -24.11 15.78 -25.12
N ILE A 3 -23.72 17.00 -24.71
CA ILE A 3 -23.66 18.15 -25.62
C ILE A 3 -22.24 18.20 -26.18
N PHE A 4 -22.10 18.24 -27.51
CA PHE A 4 -20.84 18.38 -28.20
C PHE A 4 -20.76 19.75 -28.88
N THR A 5 -19.64 20.44 -28.76
CA THR A 5 -19.33 21.64 -29.51
C THR A 5 -18.59 21.23 -30.78
N TYR A 6 -19.05 21.67 -31.92
CA TYR A 6 -18.44 21.34 -33.20
C TYR A 6 -17.98 22.59 -33.95
N THR A 7 -16.92 22.42 -34.68
CA THR A 7 -16.44 23.33 -35.73
C THR A 7 -16.48 22.60 -37.03
N ALA A 8 -17.21 23.12 -37.99
CA ALA A 8 -17.42 22.46 -39.32
C ALA A 8 -17.43 23.51 -40.43
N LEU A 9 -17.13 23.07 -41.65
CA LEU A 9 -17.23 23.87 -42.87
C LEU A 9 -18.55 23.54 -43.58
N ASP A 10 -19.25 24.57 -44.04
CA ASP A 10 -20.43 24.40 -44.92
C ASP A 10 -20.01 24.13 -46.37
N ALA A 11 -20.99 23.90 -47.28
CA ALA A 11 -20.75 23.62 -48.68
C ALA A 11 -20.08 24.78 -49.42
N GLU A 12 -20.07 25.98 -48.84
CA GLU A 12 -19.49 27.22 -49.39
C GLU A 12 -18.09 27.48 -48.82
N GLY A 13 -17.60 26.60 -47.91
CA GLY A 13 -16.29 26.71 -47.29
C GLY A 13 -16.22 27.64 -46.08
N ASN A 14 -17.35 28.11 -45.55
CA ASN A 14 -17.38 28.96 -44.38
C ASN A 14 -17.36 28.12 -43.11
N GLU A 15 -16.60 28.58 -42.11
CA GLU A 15 -16.52 27.92 -40.80
C GLU A 15 -17.78 28.18 -39.99
N ARG A 16 -18.43 27.13 -39.52
CA ARG A 16 -19.58 27.18 -38.62
C ARG A 16 -19.28 26.47 -37.32
N GLN A 17 -19.56 27.16 -36.24
CA GLN A 17 -19.46 26.61 -34.90
C GLN A 17 -20.83 26.51 -34.27
N GLY A 18 -21.10 25.44 -33.53
CA GLY A 18 -22.38 25.22 -32.86
C GLY A 18 -22.30 24.07 -31.86
N THR A 19 -23.42 23.76 -31.24
CA THR A 19 -23.58 22.65 -30.31
C THR A 19 -24.59 21.64 -30.87
N ILE A 20 -24.35 20.36 -30.58
CA ILE A 20 -25.26 19.27 -30.95
C ILE A 20 -25.44 18.31 -29.79
N ASP A 21 -26.67 17.91 -29.51
CA ASP A 21 -27.01 16.88 -28.54
C ASP A 21 -26.96 15.49 -29.20
N ALA A 22 -26.12 14.60 -28.63
CA ALA A 22 -26.00 13.23 -29.11
C ALA A 22 -25.71 12.27 -27.96
N VAL A 23 -25.97 10.96 -28.19
CA VAL A 23 -25.70 9.91 -27.23
C VAL A 23 -24.20 9.62 -27.14
N ASN A 24 -23.49 9.73 -28.27
CA ASN A 24 -22.03 9.59 -28.37
C ASN A 24 -21.49 10.44 -29.54
N MET A 25 -20.17 10.56 -29.61
CA MET A 25 -19.46 11.34 -30.63
C MET A 25 -19.75 10.85 -32.06
N ASP A 26 -19.84 9.55 -32.31
CA ASP A 26 -20.07 8.99 -33.60
C ASP A 26 -21.44 9.36 -34.14
N ILE A 27 -22.46 9.39 -33.27
CA ILE A 27 -23.83 9.82 -33.65
C ILE A 27 -23.84 11.34 -33.90
N ALA A 28 -23.10 12.12 -33.16
CA ALA A 28 -22.96 13.57 -33.39
C ALA A 28 -22.32 13.81 -34.78
N ILE A 29 -21.24 13.12 -35.09
CA ILE A 29 -20.55 13.18 -36.38
C ILE A 29 -21.50 12.82 -37.52
N ALA A 30 -22.18 11.68 -37.44
CA ALA A 30 -23.12 11.24 -38.46
C ALA A 30 -24.29 12.23 -38.67
N ALA A 31 -24.77 12.86 -37.60
CA ALA A 31 -25.86 13.83 -37.70
C ALA A 31 -25.40 15.15 -38.35
N LEU A 32 -24.18 15.62 -38.09
CA LEU A 32 -23.61 16.80 -38.74
C LEU A 32 -23.26 16.55 -40.19
N GLN A 33 -22.72 15.39 -40.54
CA GLN A 33 -22.47 14.97 -41.95
C GLN A 33 -23.74 14.90 -42.77
N ARG A 34 -24.85 14.39 -42.19
CA ARG A 34 -26.17 14.41 -42.87
C ARG A 34 -26.70 15.81 -43.15
N ARG A 35 -26.22 16.83 -42.42
CA ARG A 35 -26.53 18.24 -42.65
C ARG A 35 -25.60 18.90 -43.67
N GLY A 36 -24.73 18.12 -44.32
CA GLY A 36 -23.81 18.62 -45.34
C GLY A 36 -22.61 19.37 -44.78
N LEU A 37 -22.31 19.22 -43.51
CA LEU A 37 -21.20 19.89 -42.84
C LEU A 37 -19.97 18.98 -42.85
N VAL A 38 -18.82 19.53 -43.21
CA VAL A 38 -17.52 18.86 -43.10
C VAL A 38 -16.90 19.24 -41.75
N ILE A 39 -16.76 18.27 -40.84
CA ILE A 39 -16.33 18.49 -39.47
C ILE A 39 -14.83 18.73 -39.46
N SER A 40 -14.40 19.87 -38.94
CA SER A 40 -12.99 20.23 -38.68
C SER A 40 -12.56 19.90 -37.24
N GLY A 41 -13.50 19.95 -36.28
CA GLY A 41 -13.28 19.56 -34.88
C GLY A 41 -14.61 19.30 -34.17
N ILE A 42 -14.63 18.36 -33.22
CA ILE A 42 -15.75 18.10 -32.35
C ILE A 42 -15.23 17.74 -30.95
N ASP A 43 -15.67 18.49 -29.95
CA ASP A 43 -15.28 18.32 -28.55
C ASP A 43 -16.52 18.25 -27.67
N PRO A 44 -16.48 17.49 -26.54
CA PRO A 44 -17.53 17.55 -25.55
C PRO A 44 -17.69 18.98 -25.00
N ALA A 45 -18.91 19.50 -24.97
CA ALA A 45 -19.21 20.88 -24.54
C ALA A 45 -19.01 21.15 -23.03
N GLU A 46 -18.74 20.12 -22.26
CA GLU A 46 -18.37 20.28 -20.85
C GLU A 46 -16.93 20.84 -20.76
N LYS A 47 -16.84 22.17 -20.75
CA LYS A 47 -15.63 22.81 -20.18
C LYS A 47 -15.52 22.31 -18.75
N PRO A 48 -14.33 21.82 -18.31
CA PRO A 48 -14.11 21.58 -16.90
C PRO A 48 -14.28 22.94 -16.20
N THR A 49 -15.41 23.12 -15.49
CA THR A 49 -15.49 24.17 -14.49
C THR A 49 -14.31 23.95 -13.54
N MET A 50 -13.63 25.02 -13.10
CA MET A 50 -12.48 24.94 -12.18
C MET A 50 -12.79 24.15 -10.89
N PHE A 51 -14.07 23.88 -10.60
CA PHE A 51 -14.55 23.03 -9.51
C PHE A 51 -14.72 21.55 -9.90
N SER A 52 -14.70 21.20 -11.19
CA SER A 52 -14.65 19.83 -11.70
C SER A 52 -13.23 19.39 -12.10
N ALA A 53 -12.20 20.13 -11.71
CA ALA A 53 -10.91 19.52 -11.51
C ALA A 53 -11.16 18.40 -10.49
N ARG A 54 -11.64 17.23 -10.99
CA ARG A 54 -11.67 15.98 -10.25
C ARG A 54 -10.33 15.97 -9.55
N LEU A 55 -10.39 16.00 -8.23
CA LEU A 55 -9.23 15.80 -7.40
C LEU A 55 -8.65 14.46 -7.89
N SER A 56 -7.71 14.51 -8.82
CA SER A 56 -7.10 13.32 -9.43
C SER A 56 -6.38 12.46 -8.38
N PHE A 57 -6.37 12.95 -7.16
CA PHE A 57 -5.96 12.24 -5.95
C PHE A 57 -6.90 11.07 -5.59
N PHE A 58 -8.17 11.10 -6.00
CA PHE A 58 -9.16 10.05 -5.72
C PHE A 58 -9.31 9.01 -6.85
N ASP A 59 -8.76 9.27 -8.04
CA ASP A 59 -8.83 8.37 -9.20
C ASP A 59 -7.66 7.35 -9.25
N ARG A 60 -7.06 7.03 -8.11
CA ARG A 60 -5.94 6.10 -8.07
C ARG A 60 -6.43 4.67 -7.93
N VAL A 61 -5.92 3.77 -8.79
CA VAL A 61 -6.16 2.33 -8.65
C VAL A 61 -5.61 1.84 -7.31
N THR A 62 -6.45 1.22 -6.50
CA THR A 62 -6.09 0.71 -5.18
C THR A 62 -5.64 -0.74 -5.23
N ASN A 63 -4.94 -1.20 -4.19
CA ASN A 63 -4.59 -2.62 -4.07
C ASN A 63 -5.83 -3.53 -4.04
N ALA A 64 -6.96 -3.05 -3.47
CA ALA A 64 -8.22 -3.78 -3.47
C ALA A 64 -8.76 -3.98 -4.89
N ASP A 65 -8.62 -2.97 -5.77
CA ASP A 65 -9.05 -3.08 -7.16
C ASP A 65 -8.21 -4.12 -7.91
N VAL A 66 -6.89 -4.17 -7.66
CA VAL A 66 -5.99 -5.16 -8.29
C VAL A 66 -6.30 -6.57 -7.81
N VAL A 67 -6.60 -6.76 -6.51
CA VAL A 67 -7.03 -8.05 -5.95
C VAL A 67 -8.30 -8.53 -6.63
N MET A 68 -9.33 -7.67 -6.66
CA MET A 68 -10.61 -8.01 -7.29
C MET A 68 -10.45 -8.29 -8.78
N LEU A 69 -9.70 -7.46 -9.50
CA LEU A 69 -9.36 -7.65 -10.90
C LEU A 69 -8.70 -9.00 -11.14
N SER A 70 -7.70 -9.37 -10.33
CA SER A 70 -7.00 -10.65 -10.47
C SER A 70 -7.92 -11.83 -10.28
N ARG A 71 -8.86 -11.76 -9.32
CA ARG A 71 -9.89 -12.79 -9.10
C ARG A 71 -10.85 -12.90 -10.30
N GLN A 72 -11.27 -11.78 -10.86
CA GLN A 72 -12.12 -11.75 -12.05
C GLN A 72 -11.40 -12.30 -13.29
N ILE A 73 -10.12 -11.96 -13.47
CA ILE A 73 -9.28 -12.52 -14.54
C ILE A 73 -9.21 -14.04 -14.40
N THR A 74 -8.93 -14.55 -13.18
CA THR A 74 -8.89 -16.00 -12.89
C THR A 74 -10.17 -16.67 -13.35
N THR A 75 -11.33 -16.17 -12.92
CA THR A 75 -12.64 -16.76 -13.29
C THR A 75 -12.86 -16.78 -14.80
N LEU A 76 -12.46 -15.73 -15.52
CA LEU A 76 -12.60 -15.66 -16.98
C LEU A 76 -11.64 -16.64 -17.68
N PHE A 77 -10.42 -16.80 -17.19
CA PHE A 77 -9.45 -17.75 -17.76
C PHE A 77 -9.83 -19.21 -17.46
N GLU A 78 -10.34 -19.52 -16.28
CA GLU A 78 -10.91 -20.83 -15.94
C GLU A 78 -12.12 -21.17 -16.85
N ALA A 79 -12.91 -20.16 -17.21
CA ALA A 79 -13.99 -20.29 -18.19
C ALA A 79 -13.50 -20.30 -19.67
N GLN A 80 -12.19 -20.35 -19.88
CA GLN A 80 -11.55 -20.37 -21.20
C GLN A 80 -11.90 -19.16 -22.11
N VAL A 81 -12.20 -18.02 -21.50
CA VAL A 81 -12.39 -16.75 -22.23
C VAL A 81 -11.03 -16.25 -22.73
N SER A 82 -10.96 -15.87 -24.00
CA SER A 82 -9.72 -15.34 -24.57
C SER A 82 -9.27 -14.06 -23.86
N ALA A 83 -7.95 -13.87 -23.71
CA ALA A 83 -7.36 -12.73 -23.00
C ALA A 83 -7.92 -11.38 -23.48
N LEU A 84 -7.95 -11.15 -24.80
CA LEU A 84 -8.51 -9.91 -25.37
C LEU A 84 -9.95 -9.65 -24.93
N ARG A 85 -10.79 -10.70 -24.95
CA ARG A 85 -12.20 -10.57 -24.56
C ARG A 85 -12.33 -10.34 -23.04
N ALA A 86 -11.51 -11.02 -22.25
CA ALA A 86 -11.50 -10.86 -20.80
C ALA A 86 -11.13 -9.42 -20.40
N PHE A 87 -10.03 -8.88 -20.92
CA PHE A 87 -9.60 -7.51 -20.60
C PHE A 87 -10.60 -6.44 -21.10
N ARG A 88 -11.24 -6.64 -22.26
CA ARG A 88 -12.29 -5.74 -22.75
C ARG A 88 -13.54 -5.75 -21.86
N LEU A 89 -13.99 -6.94 -21.44
CA LEU A 89 -15.11 -7.06 -20.51
C LEU A 89 -14.80 -6.35 -19.19
N LEU A 90 -13.62 -6.60 -18.62
CA LEU A 90 -13.19 -5.99 -17.36
C LEU A 90 -13.00 -4.48 -17.46
N ALA A 91 -12.61 -3.98 -18.65
CA ALA A 91 -12.54 -2.54 -18.91
C ALA A 91 -13.92 -1.87 -18.87
N ALA A 92 -14.94 -2.54 -19.43
CA ALA A 92 -16.31 -2.04 -19.44
C ALA A 92 -16.96 -2.03 -18.04
N GLU A 93 -16.60 -3.00 -17.19
CA GLU A 93 -17.12 -3.19 -15.83
C GLU A 93 -16.21 -2.60 -14.73
N ALA A 94 -15.19 -1.82 -15.11
CA ALA A 94 -14.22 -1.29 -14.17
C ALA A 94 -14.86 -0.34 -13.16
N ARG A 95 -14.57 -0.54 -11.85
CA ARG A 95 -15.11 0.26 -10.75
C ARG A 95 -14.68 1.72 -10.79
N THR A 96 -13.48 1.97 -11.30
CA THR A 96 -12.90 3.32 -11.39
C THR A 96 -12.53 3.64 -12.83
N PRO A 97 -12.77 4.88 -13.30
CA PRO A 97 -12.39 5.30 -14.65
C PRO A 97 -10.90 5.04 -14.93
N ALA A 98 -10.03 5.34 -13.96
CA ALA A 98 -8.59 5.12 -14.11
C ALA A 98 -8.21 3.64 -14.37
N LEU A 99 -8.89 2.68 -13.72
CA LEU A 99 -8.69 1.26 -13.99
C LEU A 99 -9.24 0.89 -15.38
N GLY A 100 -10.42 1.41 -15.75
CA GLY A 100 -11.04 1.18 -17.07
C GLY A 100 -10.17 1.64 -18.22
N GLU A 101 -9.57 2.83 -18.13
CA GLU A 101 -8.63 3.36 -19.12
C GLU A 101 -7.41 2.43 -19.31
N LYS A 102 -6.82 1.97 -18.19
CA LYS A 102 -5.66 1.07 -18.24
C LYS A 102 -6.01 -0.29 -18.83
N LEU A 103 -7.14 -0.88 -18.45
CA LEU A 103 -7.62 -2.14 -19.00
C LEU A 103 -7.96 -2.02 -20.49
N THR A 104 -8.50 -0.87 -20.92
CA THR A 104 -8.73 -0.56 -22.33
C THR A 104 -7.40 -0.48 -23.09
N ALA A 105 -6.39 0.18 -22.54
CA ALA A 105 -5.06 0.25 -23.13
C ALA A 105 -4.43 -1.15 -23.28
N ILE A 106 -4.53 -1.98 -22.23
CA ILE A 106 -4.08 -3.39 -22.27
C ILE A 106 -4.83 -4.17 -23.37
N GLY A 107 -6.16 -4.01 -23.47
CA GLY A 107 -6.95 -4.63 -24.52
C GLY A 107 -6.50 -4.24 -25.93
N ASN A 108 -6.15 -2.97 -26.14
CA ASN A 108 -5.63 -2.47 -27.42
C ASN A 108 -4.23 -3.04 -27.72
N ASP A 109 -3.35 -3.15 -26.71
CA ASP A 109 -2.04 -3.79 -26.85
C ASP A 109 -2.16 -5.27 -27.25
N LEU A 110 -3.07 -6.01 -26.59
CA LEU A 110 -3.36 -7.41 -26.94
C LEU A 110 -3.92 -7.54 -28.36
N GLN A 111 -4.79 -6.62 -28.79
CA GLN A 111 -5.31 -6.61 -30.15
C GLN A 111 -4.21 -6.35 -31.20
N SER A 112 -3.19 -5.56 -30.84
CA SER A 112 -2.02 -5.31 -31.70
C SER A 112 -1.00 -6.46 -31.74
N GLY A 113 -1.27 -7.56 -31.01
CA GLY A 113 -0.42 -8.75 -30.98
C GLY A 113 0.64 -8.75 -29.84
N SER A 114 0.56 -7.81 -28.88
CA SER A 114 1.44 -7.86 -27.70
C SER A 114 1.08 -9.05 -26.81
N THR A 115 2.07 -9.60 -26.10
CA THR A 115 1.83 -10.58 -25.04
C THR A 115 1.13 -9.94 -23.84
N ILE A 116 0.42 -10.71 -23.00
CA ILE A 116 -0.27 -10.20 -21.82
C ILE A 116 0.76 -9.57 -20.87
N SER A 117 1.86 -10.28 -20.62
CA SER A 117 2.95 -9.77 -19.74
C SER A 117 3.56 -8.46 -20.25
N ALA A 118 3.74 -8.29 -21.56
CA ALA A 118 4.26 -7.06 -22.14
C ALA A 118 3.26 -5.90 -22.03
N ALA A 119 1.96 -6.15 -22.22
CA ALA A 119 0.91 -5.16 -22.05
C ALA A 119 0.80 -4.71 -20.59
N LEU A 120 0.81 -5.65 -19.63
CA LEU A 120 0.78 -5.35 -18.19
C LEU A 120 2.01 -4.56 -17.74
N ALA A 121 3.20 -4.85 -18.28
CA ALA A 121 4.46 -4.18 -17.94
C ALA A 121 4.46 -2.67 -18.24
N ARG A 122 3.58 -2.19 -19.13
CA ARG A 122 3.41 -0.76 -19.43
C ARG A 122 2.69 0.01 -18.33
N HIS A 123 2.09 -0.71 -17.36
CA HIS A 123 1.34 -0.13 -16.24
C HIS A 123 1.94 -0.52 -14.88
N PRO A 124 3.19 -0.10 -14.56
CA PRO A 124 3.91 -0.50 -13.35
C PRO A 124 3.33 0.10 -12.06
N ASP A 125 2.46 1.08 -12.18
CA ASP A 125 1.69 1.69 -11.09
C ASP A 125 0.50 0.82 -10.63
N VAL A 126 0.05 -0.12 -11.46
CA VAL A 126 -1.02 -1.09 -11.16
C VAL A 126 -0.45 -2.49 -10.97
N PHE A 127 0.38 -2.95 -11.90
CA PHE A 127 0.92 -4.31 -11.90
C PHE A 127 2.39 -4.30 -11.49
N SER A 128 2.67 -4.89 -10.34
CA SER A 128 4.05 -5.00 -9.85
C SER A 128 4.92 -5.85 -10.78
N ALA A 129 6.25 -5.67 -10.69
CA ALA A 129 7.20 -6.49 -11.44
C ALA A 129 7.00 -8.01 -11.18
N PHE A 130 6.59 -8.38 -9.96
CA PHE A 130 6.21 -9.75 -9.62
C PHE A 130 5.04 -10.25 -10.48
N TYR A 131 3.94 -9.48 -10.48
CA TYR A 131 2.75 -9.82 -11.25
C TYR A 131 3.10 -10.07 -12.72
N VAL A 132 3.82 -9.13 -13.32
CA VAL A 132 4.24 -9.20 -14.72
C VAL A 132 5.14 -10.41 -15.00
N ASN A 133 6.12 -10.68 -14.14
CA ASN A 133 7.03 -11.82 -14.32
C ASN A 133 6.32 -13.16 -14.14
N MET A 134 5.37 -13.25 -13.19
CA MET A 134 4.54 -14.45 -13.04
C MET A 134 3.66 -14.69 -14.26
N VAL A 135 3.00 -13.66 -14.79
CA VAL A 135 2.20 -13.78 -16.02
C VAL A 135 3.08 -14.17 -17.20
N ARG A 136 4.29 -13.61 -17.32
CA ARG A 136 5.25 -14.02 -18.36
C ARG A 136 5.60 -15.50 -18.27
N ALA A 137 5.88 -15.99 -17.08
CA ALA A 137 6.16 -17.41 -16.88
C ALA A 137 4.96 -18.29 -17.24
N GLY A 138 3.74 -17.85 -16.89
CA GLY A 138 2.49 -18.52 -17.30
C GLY A 138 2.27 -18.51 -18.81
N GLU A 139 2.63 -17.43 -19.51
CA GLU A 139 2.60 -17.36 -20.98
C GLU A 139 3.59 -18.33 -21.63
N GLU A 140 4.84 -18.36 -21.13
CA GLU A 140 5.89 -19.21 -21.66
C GLU A 140 5.60 -20.71 -21.45
N THR A 141 4.91 -21.06 -20.35
CA THR A 141 4.56 -22.44 -20.00
C THR A 141 3.16 -22.86 -20.49
N GLY A 142 2.35 -21.91 -20.99
CA GLY A 142 0.96 -22.15 -21.37
C GLY A 142 0.01 -22.35 -20.19
N LYS A 143 0.40 -21.99 -18.96
CA LYS A 143 -0.35 -22.20 -17.71
C LYS A 143 -0.86 -20.87 -17.12
N LEU A 144 -1.52 -20.06 -17.95
CA LEU A 144 -2.02 -18.75 -17.54
C LEU A 144 -3.14 -18.85 -16.50
N ASP A 145 -4.03 -19.83 -16.59
CA ASP A 145 -5.10 -20.10 -15.63
C ASP A 145 -4.55 -20.38 -14.24
N GLU A 146 -3.60 -21.32 -14.10
CA GLU A 146 -2.91 -21.61 -12.84
C GLU A 146 -2.19 -20.36 -12.30
N THR A 147 -1.56 -19.59 -13.18
CA THR A 147 -0.80 -18.40 -12.82
C THR A 147 -1.70 -17.28 -12.28
N PHE A 148 -2.81 -16.99 -12.95
CA PHE A 148 -3.75 -15.97 -12.49
C PHE A 148 -4.47 -16.40 -11.21
N SER A 149 -4.82 -17.69 -11.06
CA SER A 149 -5.36 -18.25 -9.83
C SER A 149 -4.39 -18.04 -8.66
N PHE A 150 -3.11 -18.36 -8.86
CA PHE A 150 -2.10 -18.12 -7.84
C PHE A 150 -1.94 -16.63 -7.50
N LEU A 151 -1.87 -15.76 -8.52
CA LEU A 151 -1.74 -14.31 -8.31
C LEU A 151 -2.92 -13.75 -7.54
N ALA A 152 -4.14 -14.17 -7.85
CA ALA A 152 -5.34 -13.79 -7.12
C ALA A 152 -5.25 -14.21 -5.64
N ASP A 153 -4.89 -15.47 -5.37
CA ASP A 153 -4.74 -16.00 -4.02
C ASP A 153 -3.62 -15.31 -3.25
N TYR A 154 -2.49 -15.04 -3.89
CA TYR A 154 -1.36 -14.34 -3.30
C TYR A 154 -1.72 -12.90 -2.90
N LEU A 155 -2.38 -12.17 -3.80
CA LEU A 155 -2.80 -10.79 -3.56
C LEU A 155 -3.90 -10.72 -2.49
N ASP A 156 -4.88 -11.63 -2.52
CA ASP A 156 -5.93 -11.75 -1.51
C ASP A 156 -5.33 -11.93 -0.11
N ARG A 157 -4.43 -12.90 0.05
CA ARG A 157 -3.76 -13.17 1.34
C ARG A 157 -2.95 -11.98 1.85
N ASN A 158 -2.21 -11.29 0.96
CA ASN A 158 -1.46 -10.10 1.35
C ASN A 158 -2.40 -8.94 1.73
N PHE A 159 -3.51 -8.81 1.03
CA PHE A 159 -4.53 -7.80 1.31
C PHE A 159 -5.20 -8.07 2.66
N GLU A 160 -5.65 -9.30 2.92
CA GLU A 160 -6.26 -9.71 4.20
C GLU A 160 -5.36 -9.41 5.39
N LEU A 161 -4.07 -9.79 5.33
CA LEU A 161 -3.12 -9.50 6.40
C LEU A 161 -2.97 -8.00 6.66
N THR A 162 -2.88 -7.21 5.59
CA THR A 162 -2.75 -5.74 5.70
C THR A 162 -4.03 -5.12 6.26
N GLN A 163 -5.19 -5.58 5.80
CA GLN A 163 -6.49 -5.11 6.30
C GLN A 163 -6.73 -5.50 7.75
N LYS A 164 -6.38 -6.75 8.14
CA LYS A 164 -6.47 -7.21 9.52
C LYS A 164 -5.67 -6.29 10.44
N ALA A 165 -4.41 -6.03 10.11
CA ALA A 165 -3.55 -5.14 10.88
C ALA A 165 -4.11 -3.69 10.91
N ARG A 166 -4.57 -3.17 9.77
CA ARG A 166 -5.14 -1.81 9.69
C ARG A 166 -6.42 -1.68 10.51
N ASN A 167 -7.35 -2.63 10.36
CA ASN A 167 -8.62 -2.59 11.07
C ASN A 167 -8.41 -2.69 12.59
N ALA A 168 -7.46 -3.49 13.03
CA ALA A 168 -7.12 -3.61 14.44
C ALA A 168 -6.55 -2.31 15.03
N LEU A 169 -5.93 -1.45 14.21
CA LEU A 169 -5.37 -0.17 14.64
C LEU A 169 -6.36 1.01 14.59
N VAL A 170 -7.49 0.88 13.89
CA VAL A 170 -8.46 1.98 13.74
C VAL A 170 -9.02 2.42 15.08
N TYR A 171 -9.49 1.45 15.90
CA TYR A 171 -10.06 1.74 17.21
C TYR A 171 -9.05 2.35 18.19
N PRO A 172 -7.84 1.76 18.39
CA PRO A 172 -6.78 2.38 19.17
C PRO A 172 -6.38 3.79 18.70
N ALA A 173 -6.25 3.98 17.40
CA ALA A 173 -5.89 5.27 16.82
C ALA A 173 -6.95 6.34 17.12
N PHE A 174 -8.23 5.98 17.03
CA PHE A 174 -9.34 6.90 17.35
C PHE A 174 -9.32 7.32 18.83
N ILE A 175 -9.16 6.36 19.75
CA ILE A 175 -9.10 6.65 21.18
C ILE A 175 -7.88 7.52 21.50
N MET A 176 -6.70 7.14 20.98
CA MET A 176 -5.47 7.91 21.22
C MET A 176 -5.55 9.32 20.63
N MET A 177 -6.14 9.47 19.46
CA MET A 177 -6.39 10.78 18.85
C MET A 177 -7.30 11.64 19.71
N THR A 178 -8.40 11.08 20.19
CA THR A 178 -9.33 11.78 21.08
C THR A 178 -8.64 12.19 22.37
N PHE A 179 -7.88 11.28 22.97
CA PHE A 179 -7.11 11.56 24.17
C PHE A 179 -6.08 12.68 23.95
N VAL A 180 -5.33 12.66 22.87
CA VAL A 180 -4.37 13.73 22.51
C VAL A 180 -5.08 15.06 22.32
N VAL A 181 -6.23 15.08 21.65
CA VAL A 181 -7.03 16.31 21.48
C VAL A 181 -7.46 16.87 22.85
N VAL A 182 -7.97 16.01 23.73
CA VAL A 182 -8.35 16.44 25.11
C VAL A 182 -7.15 16.96 25.87
N MET A 183 -6.01 16.26 25.82
CA MET A 183 -4.76 16.70 26.45
C MET A 183 -4.31 18.08 25.94
N VAL A 184 -4.33 18.29 24.63
CA VAL A 184 -3.96 19.58 24.03
C VAL A 184 -4.91 20.69 24.48
N LEU A 185 -6.23 20.44 24.46
CA LEU A 185 -7.22 21.42 24.92
C LEU A 185 -7.02 21.76 26.41
N MET A 186 -6.81 20.76 27.25
CA MET A 186 -6.55 21.00 28.69
C MET A 186 -5.26 21.82 28.89
N MET A 187 -4.18 21.48 28.19
CA MET A 187 -2.91 22.17 28.30
C MET A 187 -2.93 23.59 27.72
N THR A 188 -3.73 23.85 26.67
CA THR A 188 -3.73 25.16 26.00
C THR A 188 -4.82 26.13 26.52
N LEU A 189 -5.93 25.61 27.08
CA LEU A 189 -7.05 26.42 27.52
C LEU A 189 -7.20 26.42 29.05
N VAL A 190 -7.19 25.24 29.68
CA VAL A 190 -7.57 25.13 31.11
C VAL A 190 -6.37 25.45 31.99
N ILE A 191 -5.22 24.87 31.72
CA ILE A 191 -4.02 25.07 32.59
C ILE A 191 -3.55 26.54 32.66
N PRO A 192 -3.51 27.32 31.54
CA PRO A 192 -3.15 28.74 31.60
C PRO A 192 -4.11 29.57 32.43
N GLN A 193 -5.44 29.29 32.34
CA GLN A 193 -6.43 30.00 33.13
C GLN A 193 -6.23 29.73 34.64
N LEU A 194 -5.97 28.48 35.04
CA LEU A 194 -5.66 28.12 36.42
C LEU A 194 -4.35 28.75 36.89
N ALA A 195 -3.35 28.81 36.01
CA ALA A 195 -2.06 29.47 36.34
C ALA A 195 -2.25 30.95 36.62
N GLY A 196 -3.03 31.69 35.84
CA GLY A 196 -3.36 33.11 36.07
C GLY A 196 -4.06 33.31 37.41
N MET A 197 -5.03 32.49 37.80
CA MET A 197 -5.72 32.56 39.09
C MET A 197 -4.72 32.31 40.28
N LEU A 198 -3.78 31.40 40.12
CA LEU A 198 -2.77 31.11 41.14
C LEU A 198 -1.79 32.26 41.34
N GLU A 199 -1.38 32.92 40.28
CA GLU A 199 -0.49 34.10 40.33
C GLU A 199 -1.17 35.27 41.02
N GLU A 200 -2.48 35.50 40.80
CA GLU A 200 -3.26 36.55 41.46
C GLU A 200 -3.32 36.35 43.01
N VAL A 201 -3.32 35.10 43.47
CA VAL A 201 -3.34 34.78 44.93
C VAL A 201 -1.96 34.92 45.58
N GLY A 202 -0.89 35.15 44.81
CA GLY A 202 0.47 35.41 45.30
C GLY A 202 1.15 34.20 45.95
N GLN A 203 0.68 33.00 45.72
CA GLN A 203 1.28 31.77 46.30
C GLN A 203 2.46 31.23 45.49
N SER A 204 3.46 30.67 46.20
CA SER A 204 4.57 29.98 45.56
C SER A 204 4.10 28.66 44.94
N LEU A 205 4.19 28.57 43.62
CA LEU A 205 3.79 27.37 42.85
C LEU A 205 4.65 26.16 43.22
N PRO A 206 4.04 25.01 43.60
CA PRO A 206 4.78 23.75 43.77
C PRO A 206 5.52 23.35 42.49
N LEU A 207 6.63 22.59 42.68
CA LEU A 207 7.51 22.19 41.55
C LEU A 207 6.75 21.49 40.37
N TYR A 208 5.84 20.59 40.71
CA TYR A 208 5.03 19.86 39.71
C TYR A 208 4.10 20.78 38.91
N THR A 209 3.46 21.78 39.59
CA THR A 209 2.59 22.78 38.93
C THR A 209 3.40 23.65 37.97
N ARG A 210 4.61 24.06 38.39
CA ARG A 210 5.53 24.84 37.56
C ARG A 210 5.97 24.07 36.30
N VAL A 211 6.23 22.76 36.42
CA VAL A 211 6.56 21.91 35.26
C VAL A 211 5.38 21.82 34.30
N VAL A 212 4.17 21.61 34.80
CA VAL A 212 2.96 21.50 33.96
C VAL A 212 2.65 22.84 33.30
N ILE A 213 2.74 23.96 34.00
CA ILE A 213 2.54 25.30 33.42
C ILE A 213 3.62 25.56 32.36
N GLY A 214 4.89 25.30 32.63
CA GLY A 214 5.96 25.47 31.66
C GLY A 214 5.77 24.60 30.39
N LEU A 215 5.27 23.38 30.54
CA LEU A 215 4.93 22.51 29.40
C LEU A 215 3.73 23.07 28.61
N SER A 216 2.71 23.60 29.31
CA SER A 216 1.55 24.24 28.73
C SER A 216 1.96 25.49 27.94
N GLU A 217 2.77 26.38 28.49
CA GLU A 217 3.28 27.56 27.80
C GLU A 217 4.12 27.19 26.58
N PHE A 218 4.98 26.17 26.73
CA PHE A 218 5.76 25.65 25.61
C PHE A 218 4.83 25.13 24.50
N MET A 219 3.82 24.33 24.82
CA MET A 219 2.85 23.84 23.85
C MET A 219 2.08 24.98 23.17
N THR A 220 1.57 25.95 23.96
CA THR A 220 0.81 27.07 23.44
C THR A 220 1.65 27.95 22.50
N ARG A 221 2.90 28.20 22.88
CA ARG A 221 3.83 29.07 22.11
C ARG A 221 4.37 28.41 20.87
N TYR A 222 4.64 27.10 20.91
CA TYR A 222 5.33 26.39 19.84
C TYR A 222 4.49 25.38 19.09
N ILE A 223 3.14 25.33 19.30
CA ILE A 223 2.26 24.33 18.66
C ILE A 223 2.37 24.36 17.14
N PHE A 224 2.41 25.54 16.50
CA PHE A 224 2.56 25.67 15.06
C PHE A 224 3.95 25.22 14.58
N LEU A 225 4.98 25.50 15.37
CA LEU A 225 6.35 25.05 15.06
C LEU A 225 6.46 23.53 15.19
N MET A 226 5.86 22.94 16.22
CA MET A 226 5.83 21.48 16.41
C MET A 226 5.08 20.81 15.26
N LEU A 227 3.93 21.37 14.84
CA LEU A 227 3.17 20.86 13.70
C LEU A 227 3.98 20.96 12.40
N ALA A 228 4.63 22.10 12.16
CA ALA A 228 5.50 22.30 10.99
C ALA A 228 6.68 21.32 10.99
N LEU A 229 7.29 21.07 12.15
CA LEU A 229 8.41 20.15 12.28
C LEU A 229 7.98 18.69 12.10
N LEU A 230 6.77 18.33 12.57
CA LEU A 230 6.18 17.02 12.36
C LEU A 230 5.90 16.78 10.86
N VAL A 231 5.31 17.77 10.17
CA VAL A 231 5.06 17.69 8.71
C VAL A 231 6.37 17.63 7.94
N ALA A 232 7.34 18.50 8.24
CA ALA A 232 8.65 18.53 7.60
C ALA A 232 9.42 17.22 7.82
N GLY A 233 9.39 16.69 9.07
CA GLY A 233 9.96 15.39 9.42
C GLY A 233 9.30 14.24 8.66
N GLY A 234 7.98 14.24 8.54
CA GLY A 234 7.23 13.27 7.75
C GLY A 234 7.62 13.30 6.26
N ILE A 235 7.72 14.48 5.67
CA ILE A 235 8.15 14.66 4.28
C ILE A 235 9.61 14.20 4.11
N PHE A 236 10.49 14.55 5.05
CA PHE A 236 11.90 14.14 5.03
C PHE A 236 12.02 12.61 5.10
N LEU A 237 11.34 11.95 6.05
CA LEU A 237 11.33 10.50 6.19
C LEU A 237 10.77 9.82 4.94
N TYR A 238 9.72 10.36 4.35
CA TYR A 238 9.15 9.86 3.11
C TYR A 238 10.13 9.95 1.94
N ARG A 239 10.83 11.09 1.80
CA ARG A 239 11.85 11.24 0.75
C ARG A 239 13.07 10.37 1.02
N PHE A 240 13.54 10.31 2.25
CA PHE A 240 14.65 9.48 2.65
C PHE A 240 14.38 8.00 2.40
N SER A 241 13.17 7.51 2.71
CA SER A 241 12.77 6.12 2.46
C SER A 241 12.76 5.73 0.96
N ARG A 242 12.77 6.71 0.06
CA ARG A 242 12.85 6.46 -1.39
C ARG A 242 14.28 6.40 -1.94
N THR A 243 15.28 6.81 -1.20
CA THR A 243 16.69 6.69 -1.58
C THR A 243 17.18 5.25 -1.40
N ALA A 244 18.16 4.82 -2.20
CA ALA A 244 18.73 3.48 -2.08
C ALA A 244 19.32 3.22 -0.68
N HIS A 245 20.10 4.19 -0.16
CA HIS A 245 20.68 4.12 1.18
C HIS A 245 19.62 4.15 2.29
N GLY A 246 18.59 4.99 2.14
CA GLY A 246 17.49 5.06 3.09
C GLY A 246 16.67 3.76 3.14
N ARG A 247 16.46 3.10 2.02
CA ARG A 247 15.79 1.78 1.96
C ARG A 247 16.57 0.70 2.71
N GLU A 248 17.88 0.61 2.49
CA GLU A 248 18.72 -0.35 3.17
C GLU A 248 18.77 -0.09 4.69
N MET A 249 18.99 1.17 5.10
CA MET A 249 19.03 1.57 6.51
C MET A 249 17.70 1.28 7.23
N LEU A 250 16.57 1.63 6.60
CA LEU A 250 15.24 1.36 7.17
C LEU A 250 14.93 -0.14 7.23
N SER A 251 15.37 -0.92 6.23
CA SER A 251 15.24 -2.37 6.23
C SER A 251 15.98 -2.98 7.41
N ARG A 252 17.26 -2.64 7.60
CA ARG A 252 18.05 -3.12 8.75
C ARG A 252 17.42 -2.70 10.08
N ALA A 253 17.05 -1.43 10.22
CA ALA A 253 16.42 -0.93 11.43
C ALA A 253 15.12 -1.68 11.77
N ARG A 254 14.28 -2.00 10.76
CA ARG A 254 13.07 -2.80 10.96
C ARG A 254 13.38 -4.22 11.44
N LEU A 255 14.41 -4.87 10.88
CA LEU A 255 14.80 -6.23 11.23
C LEU A 255 15.48 -6.33 12.60
N GLU A 256 16.14 -5.27 13.05
CA GLU A 256 16.84 -5.17 14.35
C GLU A 256 15.93 -4.69 15.49
N THR A 257 14.79 -4.06 15.17
CA THR A 257 13.87 -3.54 16.19
C THR A 257 13.30 -4.68 17.03
N PRO A 258 13.46 -4.66 18.37
CA PRO A 258 12.87 -5.68 19.25
C PRO A 258 11.35 -5.71 19.09
N ALA A 259 10.75 -6.88 19.23
CA ALA A 259 9.34 -7.23 19.04
C ALA A 259 8.83 -7.18 17.58
N ILE A 260 9.23 -6.21 16.78
CA ILE A 260 8.75 -6.03 15.39
C ILE A 260 9.64 -6.77 14.38
N GLY A 261 10.96 -6.79 14.60
CA GLY A 261 11.93 -7.40 13.68
C GLY A 261 11.69 -8.89 13.46
N GLY A 262 11.31 -9.62 14.51
CA GLY A 262 10.94 -11.03 14.40
C GLY A 262 9.75 -11.28 13.46
N ILE A 263 8.78 -10.36 13.43
CA ILE A 263 7.60 -10.45 12.54
C ILE A 263 8.01 -10.19 11.10
N TYR A 264 8.78 -9.13 10.84
CA TYR A 264 9.26 -8.83 9.48
C TYR A 264 10.10 -9.99 8.91
N ARG A 265 10.98 -10.61 9.71
CA ARG A 265 11.71 -11.82 9.28
C ARG A 265 10.78 -12.95 8.87
N LYS A 266 9.76 -13.25 9.67
CA LYS A 266 8.76 -14.29 9.36
C LYS A 266 7.97 -13.95 8.08
N ILE A 267 7.60 -12.67 7.87
CA ILE A 267 6.91 -12.21 6.67
C ILE A 267 7.78 -12.46 5.42
N TYR A 268 9.04 -12.06 5.45
CA TYR A 268 9.91 -12.22 4.29
C TYR A 268 10.23 -13.70 4.02
N LEU A 269 10.47 -14.51 5.05
CA LEU A 269 10.65 -15.96 4.89
C LEU A 269 9.40 -16.65 4.34
N SER A 270 8.21 -16.23 4.80
CA SER A 270 6.94 -16.71 4.24
C SER A 270 6.80 -16.37 2.76
N ARG A 271 7.11 -15.12 2.38
CA ARG A 271 7.05 -14.66 0.99
C ARG A 271 8.05 -15.39 0.10
N ILE A 272 9.29 -15.55 0.55
CA ILE A 272 10.33 -16.28 -0.18
C ILE A 272 9.88 -17.72 -0.43
N ALA A 273 9.43 -18.41 0.60
CA ALA A 273 9.01 -19.79 0.48
C ALA A 273 7.76 -19.95 -0.41
N ASP A 274 6.77 -19.04 -0.29
CA ASP A 274 5.53 -19.06 -1.09
C ASP A 274 5.83 -18.80 -2.57
N ASN A 275 6.63 -17.77 -2.87
CA ASN A 275 7.00 -17.42 -4.24
C ASN A 275 7.83 -18.54 -4.90
N LEU A 276 8.89 -19.03 -4.22
CA LEU A 276 9.73 -20.11 -4.77
C LEU A 276 8.92 -21.40 -4.95
N SER A 277 8.10 -21.79 -3.97
CA SER A 277 7.26 -22.98 -4.08
C SER A 277 6.36 -22.93 -5.31
N THR A 278 5.71 -21.79 -5.53
CA THR A 278 4.79 -21.60 -6.66
C THR A 278 5.51 -21.61 -7.99
N MET A 279 6.64 -20.90 -8.09
CA MET A 279 7.43 -20.86 -9.33
C MET A 279 7.94 -22.26 -9.70
N LEU A 280 8.45 -23.01 -8.72
CA LEU A 280 8.92 -24.39 -8.95
C LEU A 280 7.77 -25.31 -9.36
N ARG A 281 6.58 -25.15 -8.79
CA ARG A 281 5.38 -25.93 -9.16
C ARG A 281 4.93 -25.61 -10.59
N SER A 282 5.06 -24.35 -11.01
CA SER A 282 4.79 -23.92 -12.39
C SER A 282 5.90 -24.31 -13.39
N GLY A 283 6.93 -25.05 -12.94
CA GLY A 283 8.03 -25.53 -13.79
C GLY A 283 9.17 -24.51 -14.02
N ILE A 284 9.16 -23.39 -13.29
CA ILE A 284 10.23 -22.39 -13.36
C ILE A 284 11.46 -22.95 -12.64
N GLN A 285 12.63 -22.84 -13.26
CA GLN A 285 13.90 -23.30 -12.67
C GLN A 285 14.25 -22.53 -11.40
N VAL A 286 14.90 -23.19 -10.44
CA VAL A 286 15.30 -22.64 -9.12
C VAL A 286 16.03 -21.30 -9.25
N LEU A 287 17.02 -21.22 -10.15
CA LEU A 287 17.80 -20.01 -10.38
C LEU A 287 16.89 -18.83 -10.77
N ARG A 288 16.01 -19.06 -11.74
CA ARG A 288 15.07 -18.01 -12.20
C ARG A 288 14.06 -17.64 -11.12
N GLY A 289 13.61 -18.64 -10.34
CA GLY A 289 12.76 -18.41 -9.17
C GLY A 289 13.43 -17.52 -8.12
N LEU A 290 14.71 -17.72 -7.84
CA LEU A 290 15.49 -16.88 -6.91
C LEU A 290 15.61 -15.42 -7.40
N GLU A 291 15.96 -15.24 -8.69
CA GLU A 291 16.08 -13.92 -9.30
C GLU A 291 14.74 -13.13 -9.19
N ILE A 292 13.64 -13.77 -9.58
CA ILE A 292 12.32 -13.14 -9.53
C ILE A 292 11.90 -12.86 -8.08
N THR A 293 12.10 -13.82 -7.17
CA THR A 293 11.76 -13.65 -5.75
C THR A 293 12.55 -12.50 -5.13
N GLY A 294 13.84 -12.35 -5.48
CA GLY A 294 14.66 -11.23 -5.02
C GLY A 294 14.07 -9.88 -5.39
N LEU A 295 13.61 -9.72 -6.63
CA LEU A 295 12.98 -8.46 -7.09
C LEU A 295 11.67 -8.10 -6.37
N VAL A 296 10.99 -9.09 -5.76
CA VAL A 296 9.62 -8.91 -5.25
C VAL A 296 9.45 -9.16 -3.75
N VAL A 297 10.51 -9.63 -3.08
CA VAL A 297 10.45 -9.87 -1.63
C VAL A 297 10.11 -8.60 -0.84
N GLY A 298 10.48 -7.44 -1.39
CA GLY A 298 10.10 -6.13 -0.87
C GLY A 298 10.97 -5.64 0.29
N ASP A 299 12.16 -6.21 0.43
CA ASP A 299 13.14 -5.83 1.46
C ASP A 299 14.57 -5.91 0.90
N ALA A 300 15.35 -4.84 1.12
CA ALA A 300 16.67 -4.72 0.52
C ALA A 300 17.69 -5.74 1.05
N VAL A 301 17.56 -6.18 2.32
CA VAL A 301 18.43 -7.20 2.90
C VAL A 301 18.15 -8.56 2.27
N TYR A 302 16.88 -8.97 2.22
CA TYR A 302 16.49 -10.24 1.61
C TYR A 302 16.65 -10.26 0.07
N GLU A 303 16.47 -9.10 -0.60
CA GLU A 303 16.81 -8.93 -2.02
C GLU A 303 18.28 -9.29 -2.27
N LYS A 304 19.19 -8.75 -1.44
CA LYS A 304 20.61 -9.04 -1.51
C LYS A 304 20.90 -10.51 -1.22
N VAL A 305 20.34 -11.07 -0.16
CA VAL A 305 20.49 -12.51 0.19
C VAL A 305 20.10 -13.40 -0.99
N LEU A 306 18.97 -13.13 -1.65
CA LEU A 306 18.51 -13.93 -2.78
C LEU A 306 19.36 -13.72 -4.03
N SER A 307 19.82 -12.49 -4.28
CA SER A 307 20.72 -12.18 -5.40
C SER A 307 22.07 -12.87 -5.25
N ASP A 308 22.68 -12.82 -4.07
CA ASP A 308 23.96 -13.48 -3.77
C ASP A 308 23.78 -15.01 -3.86
N SER A 309 22.69 -15.57 -3.32
CA SER A 309 22.36 -16.99 -3.43
C SER A 309 22.13 -17.42 -4.88
N ALA A 310 21.49 -16.59 -5.71
CA ALA A 310 21.31 -16.87 -7.13
C ALA A 310 22.65 -16.92 -7.87
N ALA A 311 23.60 -16.03 -7.54
CA ALA A 311 24.95 -16.06 -8.11
C ALA A 311 25.71 -17.33 -7.72
N ASP A 312 25.61 -17.77 -6.47
CA ASP A 312 26.22 -19.01 -5.98
C ASP A 312 25.63 -20.26 -6.66
N VAL A 313 24.29 -20.33 -6.77
CA VAL A 313 23.59 -21.42 -7.47
C VAL A 313 23.93 -21.46 -8.95
N LYS A 314 24.08 -20.31 -9.60
CA LYS A 314 24.55 -20.21 -10.99
C LYS A 314 25.98 -20.76 -11.14
N GLY A 315 26.81 -20.63 -10.09
CA GLY A 315 28.15 -21.22 -9.99
C GLY A 315 28.16 -22.73 -9.70
N GLY A 316 26.99 -23.36 -9.56
CA GLY A 316 26.83 -24.79 -9.29
C GLY A 316 26.75 -25.19 -7.82
N MET A 317 26.63 -24.20 -6.90
CA MET A 317 26.48 -24.48 -5.48
C MET A 317 25.02 -24.90 -5.19
N PRO A 318 24.79 -25.92 -4.30
CA PRO A 318 23.43 -26.22 -3.84
C PRO A 318 22.78 -25.02 -3.16
N LEU A 319 21.47 -24.83 -3.36
CA LEU A 319 20.73 -23.70 -2.78
C LEU A 319 20.81 -23.68 -1.25
N SER A 320 20.76 -24.86 -0.60
CA SER A 320 20.92 -24.99 0.85
C SER A 320 22.25 -24.45 1.36
N GLU A 321 23.34 -24.67 0.61
CA GLU A 321 24.66 -24.15 0.97
C GLU A 321 24.78 -22.64 0.68
N ALA A 322 24.22 -22.17 -0.43
CA ALA A 322 24.16 -20.76 -0.75
C ALA A 322 23.42 -19.97 0.34
N LEU A 323 22.24 -20.45 0.75
CA LEU A 323 21.43 -19.82 1.80
C LEU A 323 22.11 -19.86 3.19
N ARG A 324 22.90 -20.89 3.47
CA ARG A 324 23.62 -21.04 4.76
C ARG A 324 24.62 -19.92 5.03
N LYS A 325 25.15 -19.28 4.01
CA LYS A 325 26.11 -18.17 4.13
C LYS A 325 25.51 -16.91 4.77
N HIS A 326 24.18 -16.82 4.80
CA HIS A 326 23.45 -15.64 5.22
C HIS A 326 22.83 -15.84 6.61
N PRO A 327 23.22 -15.04 7.62
CA PRO A 327 22.70 -15.14 8.98
C PRO A 327 21.21 -14.77 9.09
N GLU A 328 20.66 -14.08 8.10
CA GLU A 328 19.25 -13.72 8.00
C GLU A 328 18.36 -14.96 7.75
N ILE A 329 18.93 -16.04 7.23
CA ILE A 329 18.22 -17.29 6.94
C ILE A 329 18.36 -18.24 8.12
N PRO A 330 17.26 -18.58 8.82
CA PRO A 330 17.30 -19.53 9.94
C PRO A 330 17.79 -20.91 9.52
N GLY A 331 18.55 -21.59 10.40
CA GLY A 331 19.08 -22.91 10.12
C GLY A 331 18.03 -23.95 9.77
N ILE A 332 16.80 -23.82 10.30
CA ILE A 332 15.69 -24.72 9.94
C ILE A 332 15.29 -24.57 8.46
N VAL A 333 15.34 -23.35 7.91
CA VAL A 333 15.08 -23.11 6.48
C VAL A 333 16.12 -23.82 5.63
N VAL A 334 17.40 -23.65 5.98
CA VAL A 334 18.53 -24.32 5.30
C VAL A 334 18.38 -25.84 5.34
N ALA A 335 18.05 -26.41 6.49
CA ALA A 335 17.85 -27.84 6.65
C ALA A 335 16.69 -28.38 5.79
N MET A 336 15.56 -27.65 5.76
CA MET A 336 14.40 -28.02 4.95
C MET A 336 14.69 -27.93 3.45
N VAL A 337 15.37 -26.86 3.02
CA VAL A 337 15.81 -26.72 1.62
C VAL A 337 16.74 -27.86 1.22
N LYS A 338 17.69 -28.23 2.09
CA LYS A 338 18.59 -29.37 1.85
C LYS A 338 17.81 -30.68 1.66
N ILE A 339 16.84 -30.97 2.50
CA ILE A 339 15.97 -32.14 2.33
C ILE A 339 15.23 -32.10 0.99
N GLY A 340 14.72 -30.90 0.61
CA GLY A 340 14.06 -30.70 -0.68
C GLY A 340 14.97 -30.95 -1.88
N GLU A 341 16.25 -30.55 -1.79
CA GLU A 341 17.27 -30.83 -2.82
C GLU A 341 17.57 -32.33 -2.92
N GLU A 342 17.80 -32.99 -1.78
CA GLU A 342 18.15 -34.41 -1.73
C GLU A 342 17.01 -35.32 -2.19
N THR A 343 15.76 -34.93 -1.92
CA THR A 343 14.55 -35.70 -2.29
C THR A 343 13.97 -35.31 -3.64
N GLY A 344 14.46 -34.25 -4.27
CA GLY A 344 13.87 -33.69 -5.50
C GLY A 344 12.49 -33.04 -5.31
N ASN A 345 12.04 -32.88 -4.08
CA ASN A 345 10.67 -32.38 -3.77
C ASN A 345 10.70 -30.96 -3.15
N MET A 346 11.50 -30.09 -3.76
CA MET A 346 11.72 -28.71 -3.28
C MET A 346 10.42 -27.91 -3.16
N SER A 347 9.53 -28.03 -4.15
CA SER A 347 8.29 -27.22 -4.17
C SER A 347 7.37 -27.53 -2.99
N SER A 348 7.20 -28.82 -2.63
CA SER A 348 6.36 -29.23 -1.51
C SER A 348 6.95 -28.83 -0.16
N ILE A 349 8.27 -28.94 -0.01
CA ILE A 349 8.97 -28.49 1.22
C ILE A 349 8.80 -26.97 1.40
N LEU A 350 9.04 -26.20 0.34
CA LEU A 350 8.86 -24.73 0.38
C LEU A 350 7.41 -24.35 0.66
N GLU A 351 6.43 -25.07 0.09
CA GLU A 351 5.01 -24.83 0.40
C GLU A 351 4.70 -25.07 1.88
N THR A 352 5.25 -26.13 2.45
CA THR A 352 5.06 -26.42 3.87
C THR A 352 5.68 -25.33 4.75
N MET A 353 6.88 -24.85 4.37
CA MET A 353 7.54 -23.73 5.03
C MET A 353 6.73 -22.44 4.91
N ALA A 354 6.18 -22.14 3.73
CA ALA A 354 5.33 -20.98 3.50
C ALA A 354 4.11 -21.01 4.42
N ARG A 355 3.42 -22.18 4.53
CA ARG A 355 2.30 -22.36 5.46
C ARG A 355 2.70 -22.22 6.92
N PHE A 356 3.86 -22.72 7.30
CA PHE A 356 4.38 -22.59 8.66
C PHE A 356 4.64 -21.12 9.01
N TYR A 357 5.45 -20.41 8.21
CA TYR A 357 5.78 -19.01 8.47
C TYR A 357 4.56 -18.10 8.38
N ARG A 358 3.59 -18.39 7.54
CA ARG A 358 2.33 -17.65 7.47
C ARG A 358 1.54 -17.73 8.77
N ARG A 359 1.45 -18.94 9.36
CA ARG A 359 0.82 -19.11 10.69
C ARG A 359 1.58 -18.35 11.76
N GLU A 360 2.92 -18.40 11.72
CA GLU A 360 3.77 -17.66 12.64
C GLU A 360 3.59 -16.14 12.53
N VAL A 361 3.41 -15.61 11.32
CA VAL A 361 3.08 -14.19 11.08
C VAL A 361 1.73 -13.85 11.69
N ASN A 362 0.69 -14.65 11.40
CA ASN A 362 -0.65 -14.41 11.93
C ASN A 362 -0.66 -14.40 13.45
N ASN A 363 -0.05 -15.39 14.09
CA ASN A 363 0.06 -15.48 15.55
C ASN A 363 0.79 -14.27 16.14
N ALA A 364 1.88 -13.83 15.49
CA ALA A 364 2.65 -12.69 15.95
C ALA A 364 1.89 -11.37 15.80
N VAL A 365 1.14 -11.20 14.70
CA VAL A 365 0.25 -10.03 14.50
C VAL A 365 -0.86 -10.03 15.55
N ASP A 366 -1.51 -11.17 15.78
CA ASP A 366 -2.59 -11.29 16.79
C ASP A 366 -2.07 -10.98 18.21
N THR A 367 -0.87 -11.44 18.54
CA THR A 367 -0.22 -11.14 19.82
C THR A 367 0.06 -9.62 19.96
N LEU A 368 0.62 -8.99 18.91
CA LEU A 368 0.87 -7.54 18.95
C LEU A 368 -0.43 -6.74 19.10
N VAL A 369 -1.46 -7.10 18.33
CA VAL A 369 -2.76 -6.43 18.40
C VAL A 369 -3.36 -6.58 19.81
N GLY A 370 -3.26 -7.79 20.41
CA GLY A 370 -3.74 -8.06 21.76
C GLY A 370 -2.99 -7.26 22.85
N LEU A 371 -1.74 -6.88 22.61
CA LEU A 371 -0.96 -6.05 23.56
C LEU A 371 -1.27 -4.55 23.46
N ILE A 372 -1.86 -4.09 22.34
CA ILE A 372 -2.19 -2.67 22.15
C ILE A 372 -3.22 -2.20 23.19
N GLU A 373 -4.25 -3.00 23.47
CA GLU A 373 -5.32 -2.64 24.39
C GLU A 373 -4.83 -2.43 25.82
N PRO A 374 -4.10 -3.36 26.48
CA PRO A 374 -3.53 -3.14 27.80
C PRO A 374 -2.57 -1.95 27.86
N LEU A 375 -1.71 -1.81 26.84
CA LEU A 375 -0.79 -0.67 26.77
C LEU A 375 -1.54 0.66 26.71
N MET A 376 -2.59 0.70 25.92
CA MET A 376 -3.44 1.88 25.74
C MET A 376 -4.13 2.26 27.06
N ILE A 377 -4.68 1.27 27.80
CA ILE A 377 -5.30 1.50 29.11
C ILE A 377 -4.27 2.13 30.08
N VAL A 378 -3.06 1.60 30.14
CA VAL A 378 -2.00 2.15 31.00
C VAL A 378 -1.65 3.59 30.60
N VAL A 379 -1.46 3.86 29.31
CA VAL A 379 -1.13 5.20 28.81
C VAL A 379 -2.26 6.19 29.13
N LEU A 380 -3.52 5.81 28.91
CA LEU A 380 -4.69 6.64 29.22
C LEU A 380 -4.80 6.90 30.73
N ALA A 381 -4.64 5.86 31.56
CA ALA A 381 -4.71 5.99 33.01
C ALA A 381 -3.64 6.94 33.55
N LEU A 382 -2.40 6.80 33.07
CA LEU A 382 -1.30 7.71 33.44
C LEU A 382 -1.58 9.15 32.97
N GLY A 383 -2.05 9.32 31.74
CA GLY A 383 -2.38 10.64 31.22
C GLY A 383 -3.52 11.32 31.97
N VAL A 384 -4.58 10.58 32.30
CA VAL A 384 -5.68 11.10 33.13
C VAL A 384 -5.21 11.43 34.55
N ALA A 385 -4.36 10.59 35.15
CA ALA A 385 -3.77 10.87 36.46
C ALA A 385 -2.96 12.16 36.46
N VAL A 386 -2.15 12.40 35.42
CA VAL A 386 -1.39 13.64 35.23
C VAL A 386 -2.33 14.85 35.12
N LEU A 387 -3.39 14.74 34.32
CA LEU A 387 -4.37 15.80 34.15
C LEU A 387 -5.09 16.13 35.47
N LEU A 388 -5.58 15.11 36.17
CA LEU A 388 -6.25 15.30 37.47
C LEU A 388 -5.31 15.94 38.48
N ALA A 389 -4.08 15.47 38.58
CA ALA A 389 -3.09 16.08 39.46
C ALA A 389 -2.81 17.54 39.09
N SER A 390 -2.76 17.86 37.81
CA SER A 390 -2.49 19.20 37.30
C SER A 390 -3.61 20.20 37.62
N VAL A 391 -4.86 19.72 37.76
CA VAL A 391 -6.03 20.56 38.08
C VAL A 391 -6.37 20.55 39.56
N LEU A 392 -6.42 19.37 40.21
CA LEU A 392 -6.89 19.24 41.60
C LEU A 392 -5.89 19.76 42.61
N LEU A 393 -4.60 19.54 42.37
CA LEU A 393 -3.60 19.98 43.33
C LEU A 393 -3.51 21.50 43.48
N PRO A 394 -3.55 22.32 42.40
CA PRO A 394 -3.67 23.77 42.52
C PRO A 394 -4.94 24.21 43.27
N ILE A 395 -6.08 23.62 42.92
CA ILE A 395 -7.37 23.95 43.55
C ILE A 395 -7.33 23.66 45.07
N TYR A 396 -6.77 22.49 45.45
CA TYR A 396 -6.63 22.12 46.85
C TYR A 396 -5.72 23.08 47.61
N ASN A 397 -4.62 23.52 47.02
CA ASN A 397 -3.72 24.50 47.61
C ASN A 397 -4.40 25.87 47.86
N ILE A 398 -5.22 26.34 46.90
CA ILE A 398 -6.02 27.56 47.06
C ILE A 398 -7.02 27.38 48.21
N ALA A 399 -7.77 26.28 48.24
CA ALA A 399 -8.76 26.00 49.26
C ALA A 399 -8.17 25.86 50.68
N SER A 400 -6.93 25.40 50.80
CA SER A 400 -6.23 25.24 52.07
C SER A 400 -5.58 26.53 52.60
N SER A 401 -5.56 27.59 51.78
CA SER A 401 -5.02 28.91 52.13
C SER A 401 -6.06 29.88 52.70
N PHE A 402 -7.32 29.49 52.66
CA PHE A 402 -8.42 30.14 53.33
C PHE A 402 -8.82 29.42 54.62
#